data_2e77880e85f851a7e279538594534465
#
_entry.id   2e77880e85f851a7e279538594534465
#
_cell.length_a   1.000
_cell.length_b   1.000
_cell.length_c   1.000
_cell.angle_alpha   90.00
_cell.angle_beta   90.00
_cell.angle_gamma   90.00
#
_symmetry.space_group_name_H-M   'P 1'
#
loop_
_entity.id
_entity.type
_entity.pdbx_description
1 polymer ?
#
loop_
_entity_poly.entity_id
_entity_poly.type
_entity_poly.pdbx_seq_one_letter_code
_entity_poly.pdbx_strand_id
1 'polypeptide(L)'
;MTGYRGRIARSLVSARESADVSQRELAERLGHDKRTVQKWESGEMKISLEDFLEIFDALHVAVEPYSKWIRHPELFPNGLADINKFNHDKRRSALVHYYGRQASPVEVEQEYYILFADHGSDYYGMRQQRIANLQT
;
A
#
# COMPACT_ATOMS: atom_id res chain seq x y z
N MET A 1 -8.70 5.36 18.81
CA MET A 1 -9.80 4.88 17.97
C MET A 1 -9.54 3.44 17.58
N THR A 2 -10.49 2.56 17.85
CA THR A 2 -10.33 1.12 17.62
C THR A 2 -11.25 0.57 16.53
N GLY A 3 -12.24 1.32 16.07
CA GLY A 3 -13.17 0.88 15.05
C GLY A 3 -12.66 1.09 13.63
N TYR A 4 -13.57 0.96 12.67
CA TYR A 4 -13.26 1.15 11.26
C TYR A 4 -12.60 2.49 10.98
N ARG A 5 -13.11 3.57 11.55
CA ARG A 5 -12.59 4.91 11.34
C ARG A 5 -11.11 5.00 11.72
N GLY A 6 -10.76 4.44 12.87
CA GLY A 6 -9.37 4.42 13.32
C GLY A 6 -8.47 3.60 12.42
N ARG A 7 -8.94 2.42 12.00
CA ARG A 7 -8.15 1.57 11.10
C ARG A 7 -8.01 2.19 9.72
N ILE A 8 -9.05 2.85 9.22
CA ILE A 8 -8.99 3.58 7.95
C ILE A 8 -7.91 4.67 8.04
N ALA A 9 -7.96 5.50 9.09
CA ALA A 9 -6.98 6.57 9.30
C ALA A 9 -5.55 6.02 9.36
N ARG A 10 -5.33 4.94 10.11
CA ARG A 10 -4.01 4.31 10.23
C ARG A 10 -3.53 3.70 8.91
N SER A 11 -4.44 3.18 8.10
CA SER A 11 -4.11 2.67 6.77
C SER A 11 -3.57 3.76 5.86
N LEU A 12 -4.16 4.94 5.92
CA LEU A 12 -3.70 6.08 5.12
C LEU A 12 -2.28 6.47 5.48
N VAL A 13 -1.98 6.56 6.78
CA VAL A 13 -0.62 6.88 7.26
C VAL A 13 0.38 5.82 6.79
N SER A 14 0.05 4.55 7.01
CA SER A 14 0.92 3.44 6.64
C SER A 14 1.21 3.41 5.13
N ALA A 15 0.18 3.59 4.32
CA ALA A 15 0.34 3.60 2.86
C ALA A 15 1.24 4.75 2.42
N ARG A 16 1.01 5.94 2.95
CA ARG A 16 1.82 7.12 2.60
C ARG A 16 3.28 6.94 3.03
N GLU A 17 3.50 6.50 4.24
CA GLU A 17 4.86 6.27 4.75
C GLU A 17 5.59 5.18 3.96
N SER A 18 4.89 4.11 3.58
CA SER A 18 5.49 3.04 2.78
C SER A 18 5.89 3.49 1.38
N ALA A 19 5.24 4.53 0.87
CA ALA A 19 5.56 5.13 -0.43
C ALA A 19 6.59 6.25 -0.31
N ASP A 20 7.03 6.57 0.91
CA ASP A 20 7.99 7.65 1.18
C ASP A 20 7.51 9.02 0.67
N VAL A 21 6.23 9.30 0.89
CA VAL A 21 5.56 10.53 0.44
C VAL A 21 5.14 11.34 1.66
N SER A 22 5.41 12.65 1.66
CA SER A 22 4.97 13.54 2.73
C SER A 22 3.48 13.85 2.61
N GLN A 23 2.89 14.32 3.71
CA GLN A 23 1.49 14.79 3.69
C GLN A 23 1.28 15.91 2.67
N ARG A 24 2.24 16.81 2.57
CA ARG A 24 2.19 17.93 1.61
C ARG A 24 2.19 17.41 0.18
N GLU A 25 3.11 16.51 -0.12
CA GLU A 25 3.21 15.94 -1.46
C GLU A 25 1.94 15.17 -1.85
N LEU A 26 1.39 14.40 -0.93
CA LEU A 26 0.14 13.69 -1.18
C LEU A 26 -1.00 14.67 -1.46
N ALA A 27 -1.11 15.71 -0.65
CA ALA A 27 -2.13 16.74 -0.84
C ALA A 27 -2.00 17.40 -2.22
N GLU A 28 -0.79 17.72 -2.64
CA GLU A 28 -0.54 18.29 -3.96
C GLU A 28 -0.98 17.35 -5.09
N ARG A 29 -0.66 16.07 -4.98
CA ARG A 29 -1.07 15.06 -5.97
C ARG A 29 -2.58 14.94 -6.09
N LEU A 30 -3.29 15.12 -4.97
CA LEU A 30 -4.75 14.99 -4.93
C LEU A 30 -5.49 16.30 -5.24
N GLY A 31 -4.78 17.43 -5.28
CA GLY A 31 -5.40 18.73 -5.41
C GLY A 31 -6.14 19.17 -4.14
N HIS A 32 -5.69 18.69 -2.99
CA HIS A 32 -6.25 19.03 -1.69
C HIS A 32 -5.28 19.84 -0.85
N ASP A 33 -5.81 20.44 0.22
CA ASP A 33 -5.02 21.13 1.23
C ASP A 33 -4.34 20.07 2.14
N LYS A 34 -3.11 20.32 2.55
CA LYS A 34 -2.38 19.49 3.50
C LYS A 34 -3.21 19.26 4.78
N ARG A 35 -3.93 20.27 5.22
CA ARG A 35 -4.79 20.19 6.41
C ARG A 35 -5.86 19.10 6.27
N THR A 36 -6.40 18.94 5.08
CA THR A 36 -7.38 17.89 4.80
C THR A 36 -6.75 16.50 4.97
N VAL A 37 -5.56 16.29 4.43
CA VAL A 37 -4.83 15.03 4.59
C VAL A 37 -4.56 14.77 6.08
N GLN A 38 -4.13 15.78 6.83
CA GLN A 38 -3.89 15.65 8.26
C GLN A 38 -5.15 15.23 9.03
N LYS A 39 -6.30 15.80 8.69
CA LYS A 39 -7.57 15.47 9.34
C LYS A 39 -8.03 14.04 9.01
N TRP A 40 -7.80 13.59 7.80
CA TRP A 40 -8.10 12.20 7.44
C TRP A 40 -7.21 11.25 8.22
N GLU A 41 -5.90 11.53 8.30
CA GLU A 41 -4.92 10.65 8.95
C GLU A 41 -5.07 10.62 10.47
N SER A 42 -5.57 11.69 11.07
CA SER A 42 -5.84 11.72 12.51
C SER A 42 -7.20 11.10 12.87
N GLY A 43 -8.04 10.85 11.88
CA GLY A 43 -9.41 10.38 12.11
C GLY A 43 -10.37 11.48 12.55
N GLU A 44 -9.93 12.74 12.54
CA GLU A 44 -10.78 13.87 12.90
C GLU A 44 -11.91 14.06 11.87
N MET A 45 -11.61 13.81 10.60
CA MET A 45 -12.56 13.96 9.51
C MET A 45 -12.75 12.64 8.79
N LYS A 46 -14.00 12.28 8.51
CA LYS A 46 -14.31 11.08 7.71
C LYS A 46 -13.85 11.30 6.28
N ILE A 47 -13.34 10.24 5.69
CA ILE A 47 -12.95 10.24 4.29
C ILE A 47 -13.99 9.47 3.47
N SER A 48 -14.33 9.99 2.29
CA SER A 48 -15.21 9.26 1.37
C SER A 48 -14.47 8.05 0.80
N LEU A 49 -15.22 7.06 0.33
CA LEU A 49 -14.61 5.92 -0.35
C LEU A 49 -13.84 6.36 -1.59
N GLU A 50 -14.39 7.32 -2.33
CA GLU A 50 -13.74 7.86 -3.51
C GLU A 50 -12.37 8.47 -3.17
N ASP A 51 -12.32 9.34 -2.18
CA ASP A 51 -11.06 9.95 -1.74
C ASP A 51 -10.08 8.91 -1.22
N PHE A 52 -10.58 7.92 -0.47
CA PHE A 52 -9.77 6.83 0.04
C PHE A 52 -9.06 6.08 -1.09
N LEU A 53 -9.79 5.70 -2.12
CA LEU A 53 -9.22 4.98 -3.25
C LEU A 53 -8.27 5.84 -4.07
N GLU A 54 -8.59 7.12 -4.25
CA GLU A 54 -7.72 8.06 -4.95
C GLU A 54 -6.36 8.22 -4.27
N ILE A 55 -6.33 8.15 -2.94
CA ILE A 55 -5.06 8.20 -2.20
C ILE A 55 -4.16 7.03 -2.59
N PHE A 56 -4.70 5.81 -2.60
CA PHE A 56 -3.91 4.63 -2.95
C PHE A 56 -3.44 4.70 -4.41
N ASP A 57 -4.28 5.19 -5.30
CA ASP A 57 -3.88 5.41 -6.70
C ASP A 57 -2.75 6.43 -6.80
N ALA A 58 -2.86 7.54 -6.09
CA ALA A 58 -1.84 8.59 -6.11
C ALA A 58 -0.51 8.14 -5.50
N LEU A 59 -0.55 7.19 -4.56
CA LEU A 59 0.65 6.65 -3.93
C LEU A 59 1.22 5.44 -4.67
N HIS A 60 0.48 4.89 -5.61
CA HIS A 60 0.81 3.61 -6.27
C HIS A 60 1.04 2.49 -5.26
N VAL A 61 0.15 2.43 -4.27
CA VAL A 61 0.14 1.41 -3.22
C VAL A 61 -1.17 0.64 -3.33
N ALA A 62 -1.07 -0.69 -3.33
CA ALA A 62 -2.25 -1.53 -3.44
C ALA A 62 -3.14 -1.39 -2.20
N VAL A 63 -4.44 -1.19 -2.43
CA VAL A 63 -5.41 -1.03 -1.35
C VAL A 63 -5.81 -2.37 -0.72
N GLU A 64 -5.68 -3.46 -1.44
CA GLU A 64 -6.20 -4.77 -1.06
C GLU A 64 -5.73 -5.26 0.31
N PRO A 65 -4.42 -5.25 0.63
CA PRO A 65 -4.00 -5.71 1.95
C PRO A 65 -4.52 -4.81 3.08
N TYR A 66 -4.62 -3.52 2.84
CA TYR A 66 -5.18 -2.60 3.83
C TYR A 66 -6.68 -2.81 4.03
N SER A 67 -7.41 -3.01 2.95
CA SER A 67 -8.84 -3.33 3.01
C SER A 67 -9.08 -4.59 3.84
N LYS A 68 -8.28 -5.61 3.63
CA LYS A 68 -8.37 -6.86 4.40
C LYS A 68 -8.07 -6.62 5.88
N TRP A 69 -7.02 -5.87 6.19
CA TRP A 69 -6.69 -5.55 7.57
C TRP A 69 -7.77 -4.70 8.26
N ILE A 70 -8.32 -3.72 7.55
CA ILE A 70 -9.39 -2.86 8.09
C ILE A 70 -10.60 -3.71 8.49
N ARG A 71 -10.96 -4.68 7.66
CA ARG A 71 -12.14 -5.53 7.90
C ARG A 71 -11.87 -6.69 8.84
N HIS A 72 -10.66 -7.25 8.81
CA HIS A 72 -10.29 -8.47 9.53
C HIS A 72 -8.91 -8.33 10.17
N PRO A 73 -8.76 -7.41 11.14
CA PRO A 73 -7.45 -7.20 11.75
C PRO A 73 -6.91 -8.43 12.46
N GLU A 74 -7.78 -9.34 12.89
CA GLU A 74 -7.39 -10.59 13.55
C GLU A 74 -6.56 -11.52 12.65
N LEU A 75 -6.60 -11.31 11.35
CA LEU A 75 -5.81 -12.10 10.40
C LEU A 75 -4.37 -11.60 10.26
N PHE A 76 -4.05 -10.49 10.92
CA PHE A 76 -2.73 -9.85 10.84
C PHE A 76 -2.13 -9.76 12.24
N PRO A 77 -1.46 -10.83 12.72
CA PRO A 77 -0.96 -10.87 14.10
C PRO A 77 -0.08 -9.68 14.49
N ASN A 78 0.67 -9.14 13.55
CA ASN A 78 1.55 -8.00 13.78
C ASN A 78 0.96 -6.69 13.23
N GLY A 79 -0.32 -6.69 12.90
CA GLY A 79 -1.03 -5.51 12.43
C GLY A 79 -0.45 -4.92 11.14
N LEU A 80 -0.28 -3.62 11.12
CA LEU A 80 0.25 -2.91 9.95
C LEU A 80 1.70 -3.26 9.64
N ALA A 81 2.45 -3.79 10.60
CA ALA A 81 3.82 -4.23 10.35
C ALA A 81 3.88 -5.33 9.29
N ASP A 82 2.88 -6.22 9.26
CA ASP A 82 2.79 -7.26 8.23
C ASP A 82 2.65 -6.65 6.83
N ILE A 83 1.81 -5.61 6.71
CA ILE A 83 1.59 -4.93 5.43
C ILE A 83 2.82 -4.10 5.03
N ASN A 84 3.46 -3.45 5.98
CA ASN A 84 4.67 -2.68 5.72
C ASN A 84 5.79 -3.59 5.19
N LYS A 85 5.94 -4.76 5.79
CA LYS A 85 6.90 -5.76 5.32
C LYS A 85 6.54 -6.24 3.92
N PHE A 86 5.27 -6.52 3.67
CA PHE A 86 4.77 -6.92 2.37
C PHE A 86 5.11 -5.88 1.30
N ASN A 87 4.84 -4.61 1.58
CA ASN A 87 5.13 -3.51 0.66
C ASN A 87 6.63 -3.36 0.40
N HIS A 88 7.43 -3.50 1.44
CA HIS A 88 8.89 -3.44 1.34
C HIS A 88 9.43 -4.58 0.47
N ASP A 89 8.97 -5.80 0.70
CA ASP A 89 9.40 -6.98 -0.04
C ASP A 89 8.99 -6.89 -1.51
N LYS A 90 7.79 -6.38 -1.78
CA LYS A 90 7.29 -6.17 -3.12
C LYS A 90 8.17 -5.18 -3.89
N ARG A 91 8.52 -4.06 -3.26
CA ARG A 91 9.38 -3.04 -3.86
C ARG A 91 10.78 -3.61 -4.15
N ARG A 92 11.34 -4.35 -3.21
CA ARG A 92 12.63 -5.00 -3.37
C ARG A 92 12.60 -5.99 -4.52
N SER A 93 11.52 -6.76 -4.64
CA SER A 93 11.34 -7.71 -5.72
C SER A 93 11.30 -7.03 -7.08
N ALA A 94 10.55 -5.96 -7.20
CA ALA A 94 10.47 -5.20 -8.45
C ALA A 94 11.83 -4.65 -8.85
N LEU A 95 12.61 -4.18 -7.88
CA LEU A 95 13.97 -3.71 -8.12
C LEU A 95 14.85 -4.80 -8.74
N VAL A 96 14.83 -5.99 -8.16
CA VAL A 96 15.62 -7.12 -8.63
C VAL A 96 15.18 -7.58 -10.02
N HIS A 97 13.87 -7.65 -10.24
CA HIS A 97 13.29 -8.25 -11.44
C HIS A 97 13.48 -7.44 -12.70
N TYR A 98 13.22 -6.16 -12.59
CA TYR A 98 13.01 -5.37 -13.79
C TYR A 98 14.23 -4.56 -14.19
N TYR A 99 14.99 -4.06 -13.21
CA TYR A 99 15.85 -2.93 -13.50
C TYR A 99 17.28 -3.01 -12.99
N GLY A 100 17.57 -3.86 -12.03
CA GLY A 100 18.85 -3.79 -11.33
C GLY A 100 19.07 -2.41 -10.70
N ARG A 101 18.00 -1.64 -10.50
CA ARG A 101 17.99 -0.29 -9.94
C ARG A 101 16.74 -0.11 -9.11
N GLN A 102 16.64 1.03 -8.42
CA GLN A 102 15.45 1.34 -7.64
C GLN A 102 14.21 1.40 -8.54
N ALA A 103 13.21 0.58 -8.23
CA ALA A 103 11.96 0.58 -8.96
C ALA A 103 11.13 1.81 -8.62
N SER A 104 10.42 2.35 -9.61
CA SER A 104 9.46 3.42 -9.37
C SER A 104 8.22 2.89 -8.65
N PRO A 105 7.42 3.76 -7.99
CA PRO A 105 6.16 3.32 -7.36
C PRO A 105 5.22 2.64 -8.35
N VAL A 106 5.15 3.12 -9.59
CA VAL A 106 4.30 2.52 -10.63
C VAL A 106 4.75 1.09 -10.94
N GLU A 107 6.04 0.88 -11.09
CA GLU A 107 6.61 -0.44 -11.37
C GLU A 107 6.34 -1.42 -10.24
N VAL A 108 6.46 -0.96 -8.99
CA VAL A 108 6.16 -1.78 -7.81
C VAL A 108 4.70 -2.17 -7.78
N GLU A 109 3.81 -1.23 -8.09
CA GLU A 109 2.36 -1.48 -8.12
C GLU A 109 2.00 -2.49 -9.22
N GLN A 110 2.60 -2.35 -10.38
CA GLN A 110 2.40 -3.31 -11.48
C GLN A 110 2.84 -4.71 -11.08
N GLU A 111 3.97 -4.84 -10.40
CA GLU A 111 4.44 -6.14 -9.89
C GLU A 111 3.41 -6.75 -8.95
N TYR A 112 2.86 -5.96 -8.05
CA TYR A 112 1.82 -6.43 -7.13
C TYR A 112 0.62 -7.00 -7.88
N TYR A 113 0.08 -6.25 -8.84
CA TYR A 113 -1.12 -6.69 -9.56
C TYR A 113 -0.87 -7.95 -10.38
N ILE A 114 0.28 -8.04 -11.03
CA ILE A 114 0.61 -9.25 -11.79
C ILE A 114 0.62 -10.48 -10.88
N LEU A 115 1.29 -10.39 -9.74
CA LEU A 115 1.44 -11.54 -8.86
C LEU A 115 0.17 -11.86 -8.07
N PHE A 116 -0.49 -10.83 -7.56
CA PHE A 116 -1.68 -11.01 -6.73
C PHE A 116 -2.90 -11.46 -7.57
N ALA A 117 -3.12 -10.83 -8.70
CA ALA A 117 -4.26 -11.15 -9.56
C ALA A 117 -4.18 -12.59 -10.09
N ASP A 118 -2.97 -13.05 -10.40
CA ASP A 118 -2.78 -14.40 -10.94
C ASP A 118 -2.87 -15.49 -9.88
N HIS A 119 -2.47 -15.20 -8.63
CA HIS A 119 -2.24 -16.25 -7.64
C HIS A 119 -2.99 -16.07 -6.33
N GLY A 120 -3.72 -15.00 -6.17
CA GLY A 120 -4.59 -14.79 -5.01
C GLY A 120 -3.85 -14.84 -3.68
N SER A 121 -4.26 -15.77 -2.79
CA SER A 121 -3.73 -15.85 -1.43
C SER A 121 -2.33 -16.43 -1.33
N ASP A 122 -1.82 -17.05 -2.39
CA ASP A 122 -0.47 -17.62 -2.39
C ASP A 122 0.56 -16.66 -2.97
N TYR A 123 0.42 -15.39 -2.61
CA TYR A 123 1.26 -14.33 -3.14
C TYR A 123 2.75 -14.59 -2.95
N TYR A 124 3.15 -14.94 -1.72
CA TYR A 124 4.59 -15.07 -1.43
C TYR A 124 5.24 -16.25 -2.15
N GLY A 125 4.57 -17.39 -2.19
CA GLY A 125 5.08 -18.57 -2.88
C GLY A 125 5.26 -18.32 -4.37
N MET A 126 4.24 -17.78 -5.00
CA MET A 126 4.26 -17.53 -6.44
C MET A 126 5.22 -16.41 -6.80
N ARG A 127 5.33 -15.40 -5.95
CA ARG A 127 6.29 -14.32 -6.13
C ARG A 127 7.72 -14.85 -6.16
N GLN A 128 8.08 -15.73 -5.21
CA GLN A 128 9.41 -16.32 -5.16
C GLN A 128 9.68 -17.16 -6.40
N GLN A 129 8.72 -17.94 -6.84
CA GLN A 129 8.84 -18.73 -8.04
C GLN A 129 9.05 -17.87 -9.28
N ARG A 130 8.31 -16.78 -9.39
CA ARG A 130 8.45 -15.85 -10.51
C ARG A 130 9.84 -15.22 -10.54
N ILE A 131 10.36 -14.83 -9.36
CA ILE A 131 11.71 -14.30 -9.24
C ILE A 131 12.71 -15.31 -9.79
N ALA A 132 12.63 -16.55 -9.34
CA ALA A 132 13.53 -17.62 -9.78
C ALA A 132 13.45 -17.81 -11.31
N ASN A 133 12.23 -17.82 -11.87
CA ASN A 133 12.03 -18.03 -13.30
C ASN A 133 12.61 -16.90 -14.16
N LEU A 134 12.51 -15.67 -13.68
CA LEU A 134 13.03 -14.52 -14.42
C LEU A 134 14.54 -14.39 -14.36
N GLN A 135 15.18 -15.02 -13.37
CA GLN A 135 16.64 -15.02 -13.22
C GLN A 135 17.34 -16.14 -14.01
N THR A 136 16.55 -17.05 -14.55
CA THR A 136 17.08 -18.10 -15.43
C THR A 136 17.00 -17.69 -16.88
#